data_cf7173307ff7aee432249dc4ef7e6fe4
#
_entry.id   cf7173307ff7aee432249dc4ef7e6fe4
#
_cell.length_a   1.000
_cell.length_b   1.000
_cell.length_c   1.000
_cell.angle_alpha   90.00
_cell.angle_beta   90.00
_cell.angle_gamma   90.00
#
_symmetry.space_group_name_H-M   'P 1'
#
loop_
_entity.id
_entity.type
_entity.pdbx_description
1 polymer ?
#
loop_
_entity_poly.entity_id
_entity_poly.type
_entity_poly.pdbx_seq_one_letter_code
_entity_poly.pdbx_strand_id
1 'polypeptide(L)'
;ISKIKLSPDLIKLNEYGILWIITLIGSLSYVFTIQINEDVDFNKGKRPGIFSLHKTYDWSMIFKAISPLILISIGAGLTIPFVNLFFNSVFNFNSSDFSLLSSITAMLVFTFSLLVPTLRKKYGYWMTIVFVQTLAILCLVIMSLTEIYASYPYAVIIAVAAYIFRQPLMHMAHPASNELMMNYVGKNNQELISALSSSLWSASWFISAKLFEWLRLLDFRYYEIFLITAFLYVLGVILYVFLIKEYENIQKKSAVVLPIADELTID
;
A
#
# COMPACT_ATOMS: atom_id res chain seq x y z
N ILE A 1 -23.23 -35.69 14.53
CA ILE A 1 -23.41 -34.59 13.54
C ILE A 1 -22.92 -35.15 12.22
N SER A 2 -23.84 -35.55 11.32
CA SER A 2 -23.54 -36.15 10.01
C SER A 2 -22.85 -35.08 9.13
N LYS A 3 -21.61 -35.37 8.71
CA LYS A 3 -20.96 -34.61 7.63
C LYS A 3 -21.76 -34.81 6.35
N ILE A 4 -22.54 -33.81 5.95
CA ILE A 4 -23.17 -33.77 4.63
C ILE A 4 -22.02 -33.67 3.63
N LYS A 5 -21.70 -34.77 2.94
CA LYS A 5 -20.84 -34.76 1.77
C LYS A 5 -21.61 -34.09 0.64
N LEU A 6 -21.43 -32.77 0.46
CA LEU A 6 -21.90 -32.13 -0.76
C LEU A 6 -21.19 -32.76 -1.97
N SER A 7 -21.95 -33.07 -3.02
CA SER A 7 -21.37 -33.55 -4.27
C SER A 7 -20.45 -32.49 -4.89
N PRO A 8 -19.35 -32.87 -5.57
CA PRO A 8 -18.42 -31.92 -6.18
C PRO A 8 -19.10 -30.91 -7.13
N ASP A 9 -20.18 -31.31 -7.78
CA ASP A 9 -20.94 -30.47 -8.70
C ASP A 9 -21.78 -29.40 -7.96
N LEU A 10 -22.30 -29.71 -6.78
CA LEU A 10 -23.00 -28.75 -5.93
C LEU A 10 -22.05 -27.70 -5.33
N ILE A 11 -20.81 -28.08 -5.04
CA ILE A 11 -19.77 -27.17 -4.56
C ILE A 11 -19.40 -26.18 -5.67
N LYS A 12 -19.17 -26.67 -6.90
CA LYS A 12 -18.90 -25.80 -8.04
C LYS A 12 -20.06 -24.86 -8.37
N LEU A 13 -21.29 -25.34 -8.32
CA LEU A 13 -22.46 -24.49 -8.56
C LEU A 13 -22.57 -23.36 -7.52
N ASN A 14 -22.22 -23.64 -6.28
CA ASN A 14 -22.23 -22.66 -5.20
C ASN A 14 -21.12 -21.62 -5.34
N GLU A 15 -19.91 -22.04 -5.79
CA GLU A 15 -18.80 -21.13 -6.08
C GLU A 15 -19.13 -20.16 -7.22
N TYR A 16 -19.69 -20.68 -8.33
CA TYR A 16 -20.15 -19.83 -9.45
C TYR A 16 -21.28 -18.88 -9.03
N GLY A 17 -22.21 -19.33 -8.18
CA GLY A 17 -23.29 -18.50 -7.65
C GLY A 17 -22.75 -17.32 -6.83
N ILE A 18 -21.77 -17.56 -5.97
CA ILE A 18 -21.14 -16.49 -5.18
C ILE A 18 -20.40 -15.51 -6.08
N LEU A 19 -19.65 -15.98 -7.09
CA LEU A 19 -18.96 -15.14 -8.05
C LEU A 19 -19.94 -14.25 -8.84
N TRP A 20 -21.08 -14.79 -9.26
CA TRP A 20 -22.12 -14.02 -9.94
C TRP A 20 -22.73 -12.93 -9.04
N ILE A 21 -22.98 -13.23 -7.77
CA ILE A 21 -23.49 -12.24 -6.80
C ILE A 21 -22.48 -11.12 -6.60
N ILE A 22 -21.20 -11.43 -6.41
CA ILE A 22 -20.13 -10.43 -6.24
C ILE A 22 -20.01 -9.57 -7.50
N THR A 23 -20.07 -10.17 -8.68
CA THR A 23 -20.02 -9.46 -9.98
C THR A 23 -21.21 -8.51 -10.14
N LEU A 24 -22.43 -8.96 -9.78
CA LEU A 24 -23.64 -8.13 -9.81
C LEU A 24 -23.54 -6.94 -8.86
N ILE A 25 -23.08 -7.15 -7.62
CA ILE A 25 -22.89 -6.07 -6.64
C ILE A 25 -21.83 -5.08 -7.15
N GLY A 26 -20.73 -5.57 -7.72
CA GLY A 26 -19.70 -4.73 -8.35
C GLY A 26 -20.24 -3.92 -9.53
N SER A 27 -21.10 -4.51 -10.35
CA SER A 27 -21.74 -3.82 -11.48
C SER A 27 -22.73 -2.73 -11.04
N LEU A 28 -23.42 -2.92 -9.91
CA LEU A 28 -24.29 -1.89 -9.34
C LEU A 28 -23.52 -0.63 -8.93
N SER A 29 -22.28 -0.76 -8.52
CA SER A 29 -21.44 0.42 -8.19
C SER A 29 -21.22 1.33 -9.41
N TYR A 30 -21.20 0.77 -10.62
CA TYR A 30 -21.06 1.53 -11.86
C TYR A 30 -22.26 2.45 -12.10
N VAL A 31 -23.48 2.01 -11.75
CA VAL A 31 -24.70 2.83 -11.87
C VAL A 31 -24.62 4.08 -10.99
N PHE A 32 -24.07 3.93 -9.77
CA PHE A 32 -23.85 5.09 -8.88
C PHE A 32 -22.79 6.04 -9.42
N THR A 33 -21.76 5.52 -10.06
CA THR A 33 -20.68 6.34 -10.66
C THR A 33 -21.21 7.19 -11.82
N ILE A 34 -22.16 6.69 -12.65
CA ILE A 34 -22.77 7.44 -13.74
C ILE A 34 -23.64 8.61 -13.22
N GLN A 35 -24.20 8.47 -12.01
CA GLN A 35 -25.06 9.52 -11.41
C GLN A 35 -24.26 10.68 -10.79
N ILE A 36 -22.94 10.53 -10.64
CA ILE A 36 -22.07 11.61 -10.18
C ILE A 36 -21.88 12.58 -11.35
N ASN A 37 -22.70 13.63 -11.35
CA ASN A 37 -22.58 14.73 -12.30
C ASN A 37 -21.63 15.78 -11.68
N GLU A 38 -20.33 15.51 -11.72
CA GLU A 38 -19.34 16.54 -11.45
C GLU A 38 -19.20 17.38 -12.72
N ASP A 39 -19.58 18.65 -12.62
CA ASP A 39 -19.14 19.68 -13.57
C ASP A 39 -17.63 19.85 -13.42
N VAL A 40 -16.87 18.92 -13.96
CA VAL A 40 -15.44 19.07 -14.10
C VAL A 40 -15.27 20.15 -15.17
N ASP A 41 -14.98 21.36 -14.74
CA ASP A 41 -14.48 22.42 -15.61
C ASP A 41 -13.17 21.91 -16.23
N PHE A 42 -13.32 21.16 -17.32
CA PHE A 42 -12.20 20.86 -18.20
C PHE A 42 -11.75 22.20 -18.78
N ASN A 43 -10.91 22.88 -18.01
CA ASN A 43 -10.18 24.03 -18.53
C ASN A 43 -9.57 23.55 -19.85
N LYS A 44 -10.11 24.03 -20.97
CA LYS A 44 -9.75 23.64 -22.35
C LYS A 44 -8.36 24.14 -22.73
N GLY A 45 -7.44 24.14 -21.76
CA GLY A 45 -6.02 24.25 -22.01
C GLY A 45 -5.62 23.09 -22.91
N LYS A 46 -5.01 23.40 -24.06
CA LYS A 46 -4.46 22.41 -24.99
C LYS A 46 -3.75 21.31 -24.18
N ARG A 47 -4.26 20.07 -24.25
CA ARG A 47 -3.57 18.92 -23.63
C ARG A 47 -2.14 18.93 -24.16
N PRO A 48 -1.14 18.99 -23.29
CA PRO A 48 0.24 18.99 -23.75
C PRO A 48 0.46 17.73 -24.59
N GLY A 49 0.99 17.85 -25.76
CA GLY A 49 1.34 16.70 -26.59
C GLY A 49 2.35 15.83 -25.84
N ILE A 50 2.40 14.52 -26.13
CA ILE A 50 3.28 13.56 -25.47
C ILE A 50 4.74 14.05 -25.41
N PHE A 51 5.21 14.79 -26.42
CA PHE A 51 6.55 15.37 -26.47
C PHE A 51 6.74 16.63 -25.62
N SER A 52 5.67 17.28 -25.15
CA SER A 52 5.74 18.47 -24.30
C SER A 52 5.68 18.16 -22.81
N LEU A 53 5.42 16.89 -22.41
CA LEU A 53 5.37 16.44 -21.01
C LEU A 53 6.63 16.80 -20.21
N HIS A 54 7.78 16.76 -20.86
CA HIS A 54 9.07 17.10 -20.21
C HIS A 54 9.15 18.56 -19.76
N LYS A 55 8.48 19.50 -20.46
CA LYS A 55 8.51 20.94 -20.15
C LYS A 55 7.38 21.39 -19.23
N THR A 56 6.34 20.57 -19.08
CA THR A 56 5.11 20.93 -18.37
C THR A 56 5.18 20.54 -16.89
N TYR A 57 5.96 19.52 -16.54
CA TYR A 57 6.00 18.94 -15.19
C TYR A 57 7.38 19.06 -14.54
N ASP A 58 7.40 19.27 -13.24
CA ASP A 58 8.64 19.25 -12.45
C ASP A 58 9.04 17.82 -12.12
N TRP A 59 9.81 17.23 -13.02
CA TRP A 59 10.29 15.84 -12.89
C TRP A 59 11.16 15.62 -11.64
N SER A 60 11.88 16.65 -11.19
CA SER A 60 12.70 16.54 -9.98
C SER A 60 11.83 16.30 -8.75
N MET A 61 10.75 17.07 -8.60
CA MET A 61 9.78 16.89 -7.51
C MET A 61 9.05 15.54 -7.62
N ILE A 62 8.66 15.16 -8.85
CA ILE A 62 7.94 13.91 -9.09
C ILE A 62 8.81 12.70 -8.72
N PHE A 63 10.07 12.66 -9.16
CA PHE A 63 10.97 11.56 -8.81
C PHE A 63 11.24 11.45 -7.31
N LYS A 64 11.41 12.57 -6.62
CA LYS A 64 11.55 12.58 -5.16
C LYS A 64 10.30 12.03 -4.46
N ALA A 65 9.12 12.44 -4.91
CA ALA A 65 7.85 11.99 -4.35
C ALA A 65 7.60 10.49 -4.56
N ILE A 66 7.94 9.96 -5.76
CA ILE A 66 7.65 8.58 -6.14
C ILE A 66 8.70 7.59 -5.61
N SER A 67 9.95 8.02 -5.38
CA SER A 67 11.03 7.11 -5.00
C SER A 67 10.74 6.22 -3.80
N PRO A 68 10.13 6.69 -2.68
CA PRO A 68 9.77 5.81 -1.58
C PRO A 68 8.68 4.82 -1.96
N LEU A 69 7.72 5.24 -2.81
CA LEU A 69 6.65 4.36 -3.28
C LEU A 69 7.18 3.20 -4.11
N ILE A 70 8.18 3.42 -4.98
CA ILE A 70 8.80 2.36 -5.80
C ILE A 70 9.38 1.26 -4.91
N LEU A 71 10.17 1.62 -3.90
CA LEU A 71 10.79 0.64 -3.00
C LEU A 71 9.74 -0.15 -2.22
N ILE A 72 8.72 0.55 -1.71
CA ILE A 72 7.64 -0.09 -0.95
C ILE A 72 6.79 -1.00 -1.85
N SER A 73 6.48 -0.59 -3.06
CA SER A 73 5.65 -1.40 -3.96
C SER A 73 6.39 -2.65 -4.46
N ILE A 74 7.70 -2.57 -4.72
CA ILE A 74 8.51 -3.77 -5.04
C ILE A 74 8.54 -4.72 -3.84
N GLY A 75 8.80 -4.22 -2.65
CA GLY A 75 8.77 -5.04 -1.43
C GLY A 75 7.38 -5.63 -1.16
N ALA A 76 6.31 -4.88 -1.39
CA ALA A 76 4.95 -5.37 -1.27
C ALA A 76 4.67 -6.54 -2.23
N GLY A 77 5.10 -6.42 -3.47
CA GLY A 77 4.97 -7.47 -4.47
C GLY A 77 5.79 -8.73 -4.16
N LEU A 78 6.91 -8.61 -3.44
CA LEU A 78 7.69 -9.78 -2.96
C LEU A 78 7.04 -10.49 -1.77
N THR A 79 6.14 -9.85 -1.05
CA THR A 79 5.56 -10.43 0.17
C THR A 79 4.08 -10.75 0.04
N ILE A 80 3.26 -9.78 -0.38
CA ILE A 80 1.79 -9.89 -0.29
C ILE A 80 1.24 -11.11 -1.03
N PRO A 81 1.60 -11.38 -2.31
CA PRO A 81 1.07 -12.54 -3.02
C PRO A 81 1.55 -13.88 -2.45
N PHE A 82 2.68 -13.88 -1.74
CA PHE A 82 3.38 -15.09 -1.34
C PHE A 82 3.25 -15.43 0.15
N VAL A 83 2.61 -14.56 0.96
CA VAL A 83 2.33 -14.85 2.38
C VAL A 83 1.49 -16.10 2.56
N ASN A 84 0.51 -16.36 1.67
CA ASN A 84 -0.27 -17.58 1.68
C ASN A 84 0.62 -18.82 1.51
N LEU A 85 1.56 -18.77 0.55
CA LEU A 85 2.51 -19.86 0.32
C LEU A 85 3.44 -20.07 1.53
N PHE A 86 3.87 -18.99 2.18
CA PHE A 86 4.64 -19.06 3.42
C PHE A 86 3.89 -19.82 4.51
N PHE A 87 2.65 -19.42 4.82
CA PHE A 87 1.85 -20.10 5.85
C PHE A 87 1.54 -21.55 5.49
N ASN A 88 1.28 -21.84 4.21
CA ASN A 88 1.07 -23.19 3.74
C ASN A 88 2.34 -24.07 3.85
N SER A 89 3.48 -23.56 3.33
CA SER A 89 4.73 -24.35 3.25
C SER A 89 5.41 -24.52 4.61
N VAL A 90 5.32 -23.53 5.51
CA VAL A 90 6.04 -23.53 6.79
C VAL A 90 5.17 -24.09 7.91
N PHE A 91 3.88 -23.76 7.94
CA PHE A 91 2.96 -24.11 9.04
C PHE A 91 1.83 -25.03 8.62
N ASN A 92 1.83 -25.53 7.38
CA ASN A 92 0.81 -26.42 6.84
C ASN A 92 -0.62 -25.85 6.90
N PHE A 93 -0.78 -24.52 6.78
CA PHE A 93 -2.09 -23.91 6.69
C PHE A 93 -2.77 -24.33 5.40
N ASN A 94 -4.01 -24.78 5.51
CA ASN A 94 -4.85 -25.00 4.32
C ASN A 94 -5.48 -23.65 3.86
N SER A 95 -6.09 -23.67 2.68
CA SER A 95 -6.72 -22.47 2.11
C SER A 95 -7.82 -21.88 3.01
N SER A 96 -8.54 -22.74 3.77
CA SER A 96 -9.58 -22.29 4.69
C SER A 96 -9.00 -21.56 5.90
N ASP A 97 -7.90 -22.07 6.48
CA ASP A 97 -7.23 -21.46 7.62
C ASP A 97 -6.69 -20.07 7.25
N PHE A 98 -6.04 -19.98 6.09
CA PHE A 98 -5.52 -18.70 5.61
C PHE A 98 -6.64 -17.72 5.23
N SER A 99 -7.74 -18.18 4.67
CA SER A 99 -8.90 -17.34 4.37
C SER A 99 -9.54 -16.77 5.63
N LEU A 100 -9.65 -17.58 6.70
CA LEU A 100 -10.12 -17.09 8.00
C LEU A 100 -9.18 -16.03 8.58
N LEU A 101 -7.87 -16.29 8.57
CA LEU A 101 -6.84 -15.35 9.01
C LEU A 101 -6.91 -14.03 8.23
N SER A 102 -7.04 -14.11 6.90
CA SER A 102 -7.16 -12.94 6.03
C SER A 102 -8.43 -12.15 6.28
N SER A 103 -9.55 -12.82 6.56
CA SER A 103 -10.83 -12.18 6.88
C SER A 103 -10.76 -11.39 8.20
N ILE A 104 -10.20 -11.98 9.24
CA ILE A 104 -9.97 -11.29 10.52
C ILE A 104 -9.07 -10.06 10.31
N THR A 105 -7.99 -10.25 9.55
CA THR A 105 -7.04 -9.18 9.25
C THR A 105 -7.70 -8.06 8.45
N ALA A 106 -8.56 -8.36 7.48
CA ALA A 106 -9.30 -7.36 6.71
C ALA A 106 -10.23 -6.51 7.57
N MET A 107 -10.91 -7.12 8.56
CA MET A 107 -11.72 -6.37 9.53
C MET A 107 -10.88 -5.40 10.36
N LEU A 108 -9.68 -5.82 10.77
CA LEU A 108 -8.76 -4.94 11.49
C LEU A 108 -8.23 -3.83 10.59
N VAL A 109 -7.88 -4.12 9.34
CA VAL A 109 -7.48 -3.11 8.35
C VAL A 109 -8.57 -2.05 8.20
N PHE A 110 -9.82 -2.46 8.06
CA PHE A 110 -10.96 -1.54 7.98
C PHE A 110 -11.04 -0.65 9.23
N THR A 111 -11.03 -1.25 10.42
CA THR A 111 -11.13 -0.52 11.70
C THR A 111 -9.99 0.47 11.88
N PHE A 112 -8.76 0.05 11.62
CA PHE A 112 -7.57 0.90 11.76
C PHE A 112 -7.54 2.01 10.72
N SER A 113 -8.03 1.76 9.50
CA SER A 113 -8.10 2.78 8.44
C SER A 113 -9.00 3.96 8.83
N LEU A 114 -10.06 3.74 9.61
CA LEU A 114 -10.91 4.81 10.13
C LEU A 114 -10.19 5.75 11.11
N LEU A 115 -9.11 5.29 11.74
CA LEU A 115 -8.32 6.08 12.68
C LEU A 115 -7.31 7.00 11.98
N VAL A 116 -6.98 6.73 10.71
CA VAL A 116 -5.93 7.46 9.97
C VAL A 116 -6.16 8.97 9.92
N PRO A 117 -7.35 9.51 9.57
CA PRO A 117 -7.57 10.95 9.52
C PRO A 117 -7.35 11.63 10.88
N THR A 118 -7.78 10.98 11.96
CA THR A 118 -7.62 11.50 13.33
C THR A 118 -6.15 11.50 13.75
N LEU A 119 -5.43 10.41 13.51
CA LEU A 119 -4.01 10.30 13.80
C LEU A 119 -3.19 11.31 12.98
N ARG A 120 -3.54 11.47 11.69
CA ARG A 120 -2.90 12.42 10.80
C ARG A 120 -3.05 13.85 11.27
N LYS A 121 -4.25 14.26 11.69
CA LYS A 121 -4.50 15.60 12.24
C LYS A 121 -3.74 15.87 13.55
N LYS A 122 -3.66 14.86 14.43
CA LYS A 122 -3.08 15.01 15.77
C LYS A 122 -1.56 14.91 15.78
N TYR A 123 -0.98 13.99 15.00
CA TYR A 123 0.43 13.61 15.10
C TYR A 123 1.22 13.83 13.79
N GLY A 124 0.58 14.31 12.72
CA GLY A 124 1.24 14.61 11.46
C GLY A 124 1.70 13.39 10.66
N TYR A 125 2.52 13.63 9.64
CA TYR A 125 3.04 12.58 8.74
C TYR A 125 4.05 11.65 9.40
N TRP A 126 4.82 12.14 10.36
CA TRP A 126 5.83 11.36 11.07
C TRP A 126 5.22 10.12 11.73
N MET A 127 4.15 10.32 12.48
CA MET A 127 3.48 9.22 13.17
C MET A 127 2.75 8.30 12.20
N THR A 128 2.01 8.86 11.24
CA THR A 128 1.16 8.07 10.35
C THR A 128 1.90 7.37 9.22
N ILE A 129 3.11 7.79 8.86
CA ILE A 129 3.93 7.14 7.84
C ILE A 129 5.12 6.45 8.49
N VAL A 130 6.04 7.22 9.11
CA VAL A 130 7.34 6.67 9.53
C VAL A 130 7.17 5.68 10.69
N PHE A 131 6.50 6.09 11.76
CA PHE A 131 6.34 5.22 12.94
C PHE A 131 5.52 3.96 12.62
N VAL A 132 4.39 4.13 11.95
CA VAL A 132 3.48 3.02 11.63
C VAL A 132 4.14 2.03 10.66
N GLN A 133 4.84 2.50 9.63
CA GLN A 133 5.58 1.62 8.72
C GLN A 133 6.75 0.93 9.41
N THR A 134 7.48 1.61 10.29
CA THR A 134 8.58 0.99 11.04
C THR A 134 8.06 -0.16 11.91
N LEU A 135 6.92 0.03 12.58
CA LEU A 135 6.30 -1.02 13.37
C LEU A 135 5.84 -2.19 12.49
N ALA A 136 5.28 -1.90 11.31
CA ALA A 136 4.90 -2.95 10.34
C ALA A 136 6.12 -3.74 9.82
N ILE A 137 7.27 -3.07 9.62
CA ILE A 137 8.53 -3.72 9.23
C ILE A 137 9.03 -4.65 10.35
N LEU A 138 8.96 -4.20 11.60
CA LEU A 138 9.31 -5.07 12.75
C LEU A 138 8.44 -6.32 12.80
N CYS A 139 7.12 -6.17 12.59
CA CYS A 139 6.22 -7.32 12.48
C CYS A 139 6.60 -8.25 11.30
N LEU A 140 7.01 -7.70 10.14
CA LEU A 140 7.46 -8.50 9.01
C LEU A 140 8.73 -9.30 9.36
N VAL A 141 9.70 -8.67 10.01
CA VAL A 141 10.95 -9.32 10.44
C VAL A 141 10.64 -10.43 11.45
N ILE A 142 9.80 -10.16 12.45
CA ILE A 142 9.37 -11.18 13.43
C ILE A 142 8.70 -12.35 12.71
N MET A 143 7.73 -12.07 11.81
CA MET A 143 7.05 -13.10 11.03
C MET A 143 8.03 -13.93 10.19
N SER A 144 8.98 -13.30 9.51
CA SER A 144 9.95 -14.00 8.67
C SER A 144 10.84 -14.94 9.49
N LEU A 145 11.33 -14.51 10.63
CA LEU A 145 12.20 -15.30 11.48
C LEU A 145 11.51 -16.54 12.08
N THR A 146 10.18 -16.57 12.13
CA THR A 146 9.44 -17.76 12.60
C THR A 146 9.67 -19.01 11.74
N GLU A 147 10.08 -18.86 10.47
CA GLU A 147 10.45 -20.01 9.63
C GLU A 147 11.65 -20.78 10.21
N ILE A 148 12.62 -20.07 10.81
CA ILE A 148 13.81 -20.68 11.40
C ILE A 148 13.42 -21.55 12.62
N TYR A 149 12.38 -21.13 13.33
CA TYR A 149 11.89 -21.78 14.55
C TYR A 149 10.59 -22.56 14.33
N ALA A 150 10.27 -22.92 13.07
CA ALA A 150 9.00 -23.56 12.71
C ALA A 150 8.73 -24.89 13.44
N SER A 151 9.78 -25.57 13.91
CA SER A 151 9.66 -26.80 14.70
C SER A 151 9.01 -26.60 16.07
N TYR A 152 8.97 -25.36 16.57
CA TYR A 152 8.39 -25.06 17.87
C TYR A 152 6.91 -24.65 17.74
N PRO A 153 6.01 -25.15 18.59
CA PRO A 153 4.58 -24.89 18.47
C PRO A 153 4.18 -23.41 18.65
N TYR A 154 4.99 -22.62 19.35
CA TYR A 154 4.74 -21.19 19.50
C TYR A 154 5.09 -20.37 18.25
N ALA A 155 5.90 -20.90 17.32
CA ALA A 155 6.31 -20.17 16.12
C ALA A 155 5.10 -19.77 15.25
N VAL A 156 4.12 -20.66 15.10
CA VAL A 156 2.89 -20.37 14.34
C VAL A 156 2.07 -19.25 14.99
N ILE A 157 1.99 -19.23 16.32
CA ILE A 157 1.24 -18.20 17.05
C ILE A 157 1.89 -16.83 16.84
N ILE A 158 3.23 -16.78 16.92
CA ILE A 158 4.00 -15.55 16.69
C ILE A 158 3.83 -15.09 15.23
N ALA A 159 3.90 -16.00 14.24
CA ALA A 159 3.72 -15.68 12.84
C ALA A 159 2.33 -15.10 12.56
N VAL A 160 1.28 -15.72 13.08
CA VAL A 160 -0.11 -15.27 12.97
C VAL A 160 -0.30 -13.91 13.61
N ALA A 161 0.18 -13.72 14.85
CA ALA A 161 0.10 -12.43 15.54
C ALA A 161 0.84 -11.33 14.74
N ALA A 162 2.06 -11.59 14.31
CA ALA A 162 2.85 -10.64 13.53
C ALA A 162 2.16 -10.28 12.22
N TYR A 163 1.55 -11.24 11.50
CA TYR A 163 0.77 -10.99 10.29
C TYR A 163 -0.46 -10.12 10.56
N ILE A 164 -1.23 -10.45 11.61
CA ILE A 164 -2.45 -9.73 12.00
C ILE A 164 -2.15 -8.26 12.29
N PHE A 165 -1.05 -7.95 12.98
CA PHE A 165 -0.68 -6.57 13.28
C PHE A 165 -0.02 -5.86 12.10
N ARG A 166 0.80 -6.56 11.31
CA ARG A 166 1.50 -5.97 10.16
C ARG A 166 0.55 -5.36 9.13
N GLN A 167 -0.50 -6.08 8.76
CA GLN A 167 -1.40 -5.67 7.68
C GLN A 167 -2.11 -4.34 7.95
N PRO A 168 -2.81 -4.14 9.08
CA PRO A 168 -3.42 -2.86 9.39
C PRO A 168 -2.41 -1.71 9.42
N LEU A 169 -1.23 -1.92 10.00
CA LEU A 169 -0.18 -0.90 10.08
C LEU A 169 0.28 -0.45 8.68
N MET A 170 0.54 -1.38 7.76
CA MET A 170 0.92 -1.02 6.39
C MET A 170 -0.20 -0.28 5.67
N HIS A 171 -1.45 -0.72 5.83
CA HIS A 171 -2.59 -0.08 5.19
C HIS A 171 -2.90 1.31 5.76
N MET A 172 -2.62 1.57 7.04
CA MET A 172 -2.76 2.91 7.64
C MET A 172 -1.81 3.93 7.01
N ALA A 173 -0.60 3.53 6.68
CA ALA A 173 0.39 4.43 6.11
C ALA A 173 0.05 4.87 4.67
N HIS A 174 -0.67 4.05 3.91
CA HIS A 174 -0.92 4.28 2.49
C HIS A 174 -1.69 5.58 2.18
N PRO A 175 -2.85 5.90 2.82
CA PRO A 175 -3.56 7.16 2.57
C PRO A 175 -2.72 8.39 2.94
N ALA A 176 -2.01 8.34 4.05
CA ALA A 176 -1.15 9.44 4.49
C ALA A 176 0.04 9.67 3.54
N SER A 177 0.62 8.60 2.99
CA SER A 177 1.68 8.66 2.00
C SER A 177 1.19 9.28 0.68
N ASN A 178 0.01 8.89 0.23
CA ASN A 178 -0.60 9.47 -0.97
C ASN A 178 -0.92 10.96 -0.77
N GLU A 179 -1.48 11.35 0.38
CA GLU A 179 -1.72 12.75 0.72
C GLU A 179 -0.42 13.56 0.72
N LEU A 180 0.64 13.03 1.33
CA LEU A 180 1.96 13.68 1.34
C LEU A 180 2.48 13.89 -0.08
N MET A 181 2.46 12.85 -0.92
CA MET A 181 2.94 12.95 -2.31
C MET A 181 2.17 13.99 -3.10
N MET A 182 0.83 13.99 -3.01
CA MET A 182 -0.03 14.95 -3.69
C MET A 182 0.24 16.38 -3.25
N ASN A 183 0.39 16.60 -1.94
CA ASN A 183 0.66 17.91 -1.37
C ASN A 183 2.08 18.41 -1.69
N TYR A 184 3.06 17.50 -1.74
CA TYR A 184 4.45 17.85 -2.06
C TYR A 184 4.61 18.32 -3.50
N VAL A 185 4.00 17.64 -4.48
CA VAL A 185 4.18 17.99 -5.90
C VAL A 185 3.34 19.18 -6.35
N GLY A 186 2.36 19.61 -5.55
CA GLY A 186 1.47 20.71 -5.86
C GLY A 186 0.45 20.41 -6.96
N LYS A 187 -0.54 21.29 -7.10
CA LYS A 187 -1.74 21.07 -7.93
C LYS A 187 -1.43 20.72 -9.39
N ASN A 188 -0.41 21.33 -9.98
CA ASN A 188 -0.08 21.15 -11.40
C ASN A 188 0.46 19.76 -11.75
N ASN A 189 0.99 19.02 -10.74
CA ASN A 189 1.61 17.73 -10.96
C ASN A 189 0.76 16.55 -10.39
N GLN A 190 -0.38 16.85 -9.74
CA GLN A 190 -1.20 15.82 -9.05
C GLN A 190 -1.75 14.76 -10.00
N GLU A 191 -2.22 15.15 -11.18
CA GLU A 191 -2.73 14.19 -12.17
C GLU A 191 -1.66 13.21 -12.62
N LEU A 192 -0.47 13.71 -12.93
CA LEU A 192 0.64 12.88 -13.38
C LEU A 192 1.13 11.94 -12.26
N ILE A 193 1.29 12.44 -11.03
CA ILE A 193 1.76 11.59 -9.92
C ILE A 193 0.75 10.51 -9.56
N SER A 194 -0.56 10.80 -9.65
CA SER A 194 -1.61 9.81 -9.42
C SER A 194 -1.57 8.69 -10.46
N ALA A 195 -1.45 9.06 -11.74
CA ALA A 195 -1.32 8.08 -12.83
C ALA A 195 -0.04 7.25 -12.71
N LEU A 196 1.10 7.89 -12.41
CA LEU A 196 2.37 7.20 -12.22
C LEU A 196 2.33 6.27 -11.00
N SER A 197 1.76 6.70 -9.88
CA SER A 197 1.65 5.87 -8.67
C SER A 197 0.86 4.58 -8.92
N SER A 198 -0.28 4.68 -9.61
CA SER A 198 -1.09 3.52 -9.98
C SER A 198 -0.38 2.58 -10.95
N SER A 199 0.30 3.14 -11.95
CA SER A 199 1.06 2.37 -12.94
C SER A 199 2.26 1.67 -12.31
N LEU A 200 3.00 2.37 -11.45
CA LEU A 200 4.15 1.82 -10.73
C LEU A 200 3.75 0.71 -9.77
N TRP A 201 2.62 0.87 -9.07
CA TRP A 201 2.09 -0.19 -8.21
C TRP A 201 1.86 -1.47 -9.00
N SER A 202 1.16 -1.39 -10.14
CA SER A 202 0.89 -2.55 -11.00
C SER A 202 2.16 -3.14 -11.62
N ALA A 203 3.08 -2.29 -12.12
CA ALA A 203 4.34 -2.72 -12.69
C ALA A 203 5.25 -3.40 -11.65
N SER A 204 5.27 -2.89 -10.41
CA SER A 204 6.05 -3.46 -9.31
C SER A 204 5.61 -4.88 -8.97
N TRP A 205 4.32 -5.19 -9.07
CA TRP A 205 3.83 -6.55 -8.82
C TRP A 205 4.37 -7.54 -9.86
N PHE A 206 4.39 -7.15 -11.14
CA PHE A 206 4.94 -7.98 -12.20
C PHE A 206 6.45 -8.21 -12.03
N ILE A 207 7.20 -7.14 -11.75
CA ILE A 207 8.66 -7.21 -11.52
C ILE A 207 8.94 -8.09 -10.29
N SER A 208 8.20 -7.88 -9.20
CA SER A 208 8.38 -8.61 -7.95
C SER A 208 8.05 -10.11 -8.09
N ALA A 209 7.05 -10.45 -8.90
CA ALA A 209 6.73 -11.86 -9.15
C ALA A 209 7.91 -12.58 -9.84
N LYS A 210 8.53 -11.93 -10.83
CA LYS A 210 9.72 -12.48 -11.50
C LYS A 210 10.94 -12.53 -10.58
N LEU A 211 11.13 -11.51 -9.77
CA LEU A 211 12.21 -11.48 -8.78
C LEU A 211 12.03 -12.58 -7.72
N PHE A 212 10.79 -12.80 -7.25
CA PHE A 212 10.48 -13.87 -6.31
C PHE A 212 10.76 -15.24 -6.92
N GLU A 213 10.30 -15.50 -8.15
CA GLU A 213 10.59 -16.72 -8.89
C GLU A 213 12.11 -16.98 -8.99
N TRP A 214 12.88 -15.95 -9.39
CA TRP A 214 14.32 -16.04 -9.51
C TRP A 214 15.00 -16.32 -8.17
N LEU A 215 14.62 -15.66 -7.09
CA LEU A 215 15.15 -15.91 -5.75
C LEU A 215 14.84 -17.35 -5.29
N ARG A 216 13.63 -17.86 -5.58
CA ARG A 216 13.27 -19.24 -5.25
C ARG A 216 14.06 -20.27 -6.06
N LEU A 217 14.41 -19.97 -7.32
CA LEU A 217 15.29 -20.81 -8.14
C LEU A 217 16.73 -20.83 -7.61
N LEU A 218 17.14 -19.82 -6.86
CA LEU A 218 18.44 -19.75 -6.16
C LEU A 218 18.36 -20.36 -4.75
N ASP A 219 17.31 -21.13 -4.44
CA ASP A 219 17.08 -21.78 -3.14
C ASP A 219 16.92 -20.83 -1.94
N PHE A 220 16.64 -19.53 -2.17
CA PHE A 220 16.31 -18.63 -1.09
C PHE A 220 15.04 -19.09 -0.38
N ARG A 221 15.08 -19.15 0.96
CA ARG A 221 13.95 -19.48 1.81
C ARG A 221 13.01 -18.27 1.92
N TYR A 222 11.78 -18.48 2.42
CA TYR A 222 10.82 -17.38 2.59
C TYR A 222 11.34 -16.31 3.54
N TYR A 223 11.97 -16.68 4.66
CA TYR A 223 12.49 -15.71 5.62
C TYR A 223 13.54 -14.79 4.99
N GLU A 224 14.41 -15.30 4.10
CA GLU A 224 15.41 -14.49 3.42
C GLU A 224 14.78 -13.49 2.46
N ILE A 225 13.77 -13.93 1.69
CA ILE A 225 13.03 -13.05 0.77
C ILE A 225 12.27 -11.97 1.55
N PHE A 226 11.67 -12.32 2.67
CA PHE A 226 10.95 -11.35 3.52
C PHE A 226 11.90 -10.40 4.24
N LEU A 227 13.12 -10.80 4.55
CA LEU A 227 14.16 -9.89 5.06
C LEU A 227 14.65 -8.93 3.97
N ILE A 228 14.79 -9.38 2.71
CA ILE A 228 15.04 -8.50 1.57
C ILE A 228 13.91 -7.47 1.44
N THR A 229 12.67 -7.92 1.56
CA THR A 229 11.51 -7.00 1.58
C THR A 229 11.58 -6.00 2.73
N ALA A 230 11.91 -6.46 3.95
CA ALA A 230 12.05 -5.57 5.11
C ALA A 230 13.15 -4.52 4.87
N PHE A 231 14.27 -4.89 4.25
CA PHE A 231 15.33 -3.97 3.87
C PHE A 231 14.85 -2.92 2.86
N LEU A 232 14.13 -3.33 1.81
CA LEU A 232 13.53 -2.39 0.84
C LEU A 232 12.55 -1.42 1.51
N TYR A 233 11.75 -1.91 2.46
CA TYR A 233 10.84 -1.06 3.22
C TYR A 233 11.57 -0.07 4.12
N VAL A 234 12.67 -0.46 4.77
CA VAL A 234 13.51 0.45 5.56
C VAL A 234 14.05 1.57 4.68
N LEU A 235 14.56 1.25 3.48
CA LEU A 235 15.00 2.27 2.54
C LEU A 235 13.86 3.19 2.10
N GLY A 236 12.66 2.63 1.84
CA GLY A 236 11.46 3.40 1.51
C GLY A 236 11.05 4.36 2.64
N VAL A 237 11.09 3.89 3.89
CA VAL A 237 10.82 4.74 5.08
C VAL A 237 11.85 5.85 5.23
N ILE A 238 13.13 5.57 5.01
CA ILE A 238 14.20 6.58 5.01
C ILE A 238 13.91 7.68 3.97
N LEU A 239 13.50 7.29 2.76
CA LEU A 239 13.14 8.26 1.73
C LEU A 239 11.90 9.08 2.13
N TYR A 240 10.91 8.48 2.79
CA TYR A 240 9.78 9.24 3.35
C TYR A 240 10.22 10.23 4.42
N VAL A 241 11.19 9.90 5.27
CA VAL A 241 11.77 10.83 6.25
C VAL A 241 12.35 12.07 5.55
N PHE A 242 13.09 11.89 4.45
CA PHE A 242 13.62 13.00 3.67
C PHE A 242 12.49 13.82 3.02
N LEU A 243 11.50 13.14 2.43
CA LEU A 243 10.38 13.80 1.78
C LEU A 243 9.55 14.64 2.76
N ILE A 244 9.27 14.13 3.97
CA ILE A 244 8.54 14.86 5.02
C ILE A 244 9.31 16.10 5.44
N LYS A 245 10.62 15.98 5.69
CA LYS A 245 11.47 17.12 6.07
C LYS A 245 11.50 18.20 4.98
N GLU A 246 11.63 17.80 3.72
CA GLU A 246 11.63 18.74 2.60
C GLU A 246 10.28 19.44 2.47
N TYR A 247 9.18 18.70 2.59
CA TYR A 247 7.82 19.25 2.58
C TYR A 247 7.58 20.26 3.72
N GLU A 248 7.97 19.92 4.95
CA GLU A 248 7.85 20.83 6.10
C GLU A 248 8.68 22.11 5.91
N ASN A 249 9.86 22.00 5.31
CA ASN A 249 10.70 23.17 5.01
C ASN A 249 10.07 24.08 3.94
N ILE A 250 9.43 23.50 2.91
CA ILE A 250 8.69 24.27 1.90
C ILE A 250 7.53 25.02 2.56
N GLN A 251 6.77 24.35 3.42
CA GLN A 251 5.65 24.98 4.13
C GLN A 251 6.09 26.12 5.05
N LYS A 252 7.18 25.94 5.81
CA LYS A 252 7.73 27.00 6.67
C LYS A 252 8.15 28.23 5.86
N LYS A 253 8.81 28.03 4.71
CA LYS A 253 9.20 29.14 3.83
C LYS A 253 7.99 29.90 3.28
N SER A 254 6.95 29.17 2.85
CA SER A 254 5.71 29.79 2.36
C SER A 254 4.98 30.59 3.43
N ALA A 255 4.96 30.10 4.67
CA ALA A 255 4.33 30.79 5.79
C ALA A 255 5.07 32.08 6.22
N VAL A 256 6.37 32.18 5.97
CA VAL A 256 7.16 33.38 6.25
C VAL A 256 6.98 34.46 5.17
N VAL A 257 6.69 34.09 3.93
CA VAL A 257 6.54 35.03 2.81
C VAL A 257 5.17 35.72 2.81
N LEU A 258 4.11 35.06 3.27
CA LEU A 258 2.75 35.61 3.28
C LEU A 258 2.57 36.87 4.14
N PRO A 259 3.13 37.00 5.37
CA PRO A 259 2.99 38.24 6.17
C PRO A 259 3.68 39.45 5.55
N ILE A 260 4.79 39.25 4.82
CA ILE A 260 5.56 40.34 4.21
C ILE A 260 4.82 40.93 2.98
N ALA A 261 4.03 40.14 2.29
CA ALA A 261 3.24 40.57 1.14
C ALA A 261 2.05 41.46 1.56
N ASP A 262 1.43 41.17 2.71
CA ASP A 262 0.32 41.97 3.26
C ASP A 262 0.79 43.32 3.85
N GLU A 263 2.02 43.42 4.36
CA GLU A 263 2.59 44.67 4.83
C GLU A 263 3.01 45.63 3.71
N LEU A 264 3.32 45.10 2.50
CA LEU A 264 3.74 45.90 1.34
C LEU A 264 2.58 46.43 0.49
N THR A 265 1.34 46.09 0.81
CA THR A 265 0.14 46.55 0.08
C THR A 265 -0.66 47.61 0.82
N ILE A 266 -0.12 48.23 1.91
CA ILE A 266 -0.78 49.24 2.72
C ILE A 266 -0.06 50.63 2.57
N ASP A 267 0.41 50.97 1.35
CA ASP A 267 0.84 52.32 1.04
C ASP A 267 0.14 52.87 -0.24
#